data_c3675e238ec55a89213d336ccddc2edf
#
_entry.id   c3675e238ec55a89213d336ccddc2edf
#
_cell.length_a   1.000
_cell.length_b   1.000
_cell.length_c   1.000
_cell.angle_alpha   90.00
_cell.angle_beta   90.00
_cell.angle_gamma   90.00
#
_symmetry.space_group_name_H-M   'P 1'
#
loop_
_entity.id
_entity.type
_entity.pdbx_description
1 polymer ?
#
loop_
_entity_poly.entity_id
_entity_poly.type
_entity_poly.pdbx_seq_one_letter_code
_entity_poly.pdbx_strand_id
1 'polypeptide(L)'
;ALVEGNGGGTGYYGGWGIIVVYENSKMKWRDITVFDGHAYVQGSTTVSHQIPISGFNAVQTGQVNIKLGLMAGEGDRSISGDYFNILRSSDNNWQTLNHTGNATNNFFNSSIQTGGNTRNPNLVNNTGLDISMFNIPNPGNTVIANNQTSTTLRYGSTQDTYVIFMAAMAVDAYIPDPEGVMSLVTINGLPATSTTTVTPGQEIEYSIKILNEGTESINNAQIKIQLPYTATFVNGSQNGVINFSPLPTPNNIYFNPNDGPSGTLIWDIGTLPVPATPTTVLGELKYKIKITEDCFLLKNPNCVPSASLFGLYVFKLNWTFAKRVFS
;
A
#
# COMPACT_ATOMS: atom_id res chain seq x y z
N ALA A 1 32.18 -9.25 -1.59
CA ALA A 1 33.55 -9.28 -1.07
C ALA A 1 33.69 -10.50 -0.18
N LEU A 2 34.69 -11.33 -0.45
CA LEU A 2 35.10 -12.40 0.48
C LEU A 2 35.94 -11.74 1.56
N VAL A 3 35.50 -11.82 2.80
CA VAL A 3 36.36 -11.47 3.94
C VAL A 3 36.98 -12.77 4.44
N GLU A 4 38.27 -12.91 4.24
CA GLU A 4 39.00 -14.03 4.78
C GLU A 4 39.30 -13.79 6.25
N GLY A 5 38.80 -14.67 7.13
CA GLY A 5 39.23 -14.73 8.53
C GLY A 5 40.61 -15.37 8.64
N ASN A 6 41.31 -15.09 9.72
CA ASN A 6 42.64 -15.69 10.00
C ASN A 6 42.56 -17.15 10.46
N GLY A 7 41.38 -17.74 10.51
CA GLY A 7 41.13 -19.16 10.87
C GLY A 7 41.36 -19.51 12.31
N GLY A 8 41.61 -18.57 13.20
CA GLY A 8 41.83 -18.81 14.62
C GLY A 8 40.95 -17.97 15.53
N GLY A 9 40.33 -18.57 16.55
CA GLY A 9 39.51 -17.88 17.53
C GLY A 9 38.00 -17.97 17.28
N THR A 10 37.24 -17.45 18.24
CA THR A 10 35.78 -17.33 18.18
C THR A 10 35.39 -15.97 17.57
N GLY A 11 34.22 -15.88 16.95
CA GLY A 11 33.70 -14.63 16.39
C GLY A 11 33.99 -14.37 14.90
N TYR A 12 34.59 -15.33 14.22
CA TYR A 12 34.79 -15.27 12.76
C TYR A 12 33.70 -16.05 12.06
N TYR A 13 32.76 -15.34 11.47
CA TYR A 13 31.82 -15.95 10.56
C TYR A 13 31.37 -14.98 9.50
N GLY A 14 30.84 -15.48 8.42
CA GLY A 14 30.30 -14.69 7.33
C GLY A 14 29.07 -15.35 6.76
N GLY A 15 28.25 -14.57 6.12
CA GLY A 15 27.03 -15.05 5.50
C GLY A 15 26.55 -14.08 4.44
N TRP A 16 25.43 -14.44 3.84
CA TRP A 16 24.70 -13.59 2.92
C TRP A 16 23.21 -13.69 3.23
N GLY A 17 22.47 -12.66 2.89
CA GLY A 17 21.03 -12.61 3.07
C GLY A 17 20.37 -11.97 1.86
N ILE A 18 19.10 -12.29 1.67
CA ILE A 18 18.27 -11.71 0.62
C ILE A 18 17.07 -11.04 1.28
N ILE A 19 16.81 -9.80 0.87
CA ILE A 19 15.58 -9.08 1.18
C ILE A 19 14.72 -9.09 -0.07
N VAL A 20 13.48 -9.55 0.05
CA VAL A 20 12.50 -9.52 -1.03
C VAL A 20 11.41 -8.52 -0.67
N VAL A 21 11.35 -7.43 -1.44
CA VAL A 21 10.24 -6.48 -1.39
C VAL A 21 9.34 -6.79 -2.58
N TYR A 22 8.05 -6.99 -2.34
CA TYR A 22 7.10 -7.35 -3.38
C TYR A 22 5.80 -6.57 -3.22
N GLU A 23 5.11 -6.38 -4.34
CA GLU A 23 3.77 -5.81 -4.40
C GLU A 23 2.72 -6.93 -4.32
N ASN A 24 1.63 -6.67 -3.61
CA ASN A 24 0.48 -7.56 -3.52
C ASN A 24 -0.81 -6.74 -3.42
N SER A 25 -1.65 -6.80 -4.45
CA SER A 25 -2.92 -6.06 -4.54
C SER A 25 -3.95 -6.39 -3.43
N LYS A 26 -3.73 -7.45 -2.65
CA LYS A 26 -4.57 -7.82 -1.49
C LYS A 26 -4.07 -7.25 -0.16
N MET A 27 -2.95 -6.53 -0.18
CA MET A 27 -2.35 -5.94 1.02
C MET A 27 -2.48 -4.42 0.98
N LYS A 28 -2.61 -3.82 2.16
CA LYS A 28 -2.55 -2.36 2.29
C LYS A 28 -1.18 -1.83 1.89
N TRP A 29 -1.17 -0.66 1.30
CA TRP A 29 0.06 0.05 0.96
C TRP A 29 0.87 0.39 2.21
N ARG A 30 2.18 0.23 2.09
CA ARG A 30 3.16 0.58 3.11
C ARG A 30 4.37 1.24 2.47
N ASP A 31 4.88 2.25 3.12
CA ASP A 31 6.22 2.72 2.84
C ASP A 31 7.21 1.74 3.47
N ILE A 32 8.15 1.25 2.67
CA ILE A 32 9.19 0.31 3.11
C ILE A 32 10.53 1.00 2.96
N THR A 33 11.24 1.15 4.07
CA THR A 33 12.62 1.64 4.09
C THR A 33 13.54 0.48 4.42
N VAL A 34 14.55 0.26 3.60
CA VAL A 34 15.55 -0.80 3.79
C VAL A 34 16.91 -0.17 3.98
N PHE A 35 17.61 -0.61 5.01
CA PHE A 35 18.99 -0.26 5.32
C PHE A 35 19.83 -1.52 5.25
N ASP A 36 20.93 -1.47 4.55
CA ASP A 36 22.01 -2.45 4.56
C ASP A 36 23.28 -1.83 5.09
N GLY A 37 24.17 -2.64 5.66
CA GLY A 37 25.41 -2.15 6.21
C GLY A 37 26.09 -3.13 7.15
N HIS A 38 26.92 -2.60 8.01
CA HIS A 38 27.68 -3.36 9.00
C HIS A 38 27.75 -2.53 10.29
N ALA A 39 26.73 -2.69 11.16
CA ALA A 39 26.67 -2.00 12.43
C ALA A 39 27.21 -2.92 13.54
N TYR A 40 28.51 -2.84 13.79
CA TYR A 40 29.18 -3.62 14.83
C TYR A 40 28.92 -3.01 16.20
N VAL A 41 28.57 -3.86 17.16
CA VAL A 41 28.35 -3.52 18.57
C VAL A 41 29.26 -4.37 19.43
N GLN A 42 30.00 -3.72 20.30
CA GLN A 42 30.78 -4.37 21.35
C GLN A 42 30.17 -4.00 22.71
N GLY A 43 30.04 -4.96 23.61
CA GLY A 43 29.46 -4.73 24.93
C GLY A 43 30.10 -3.56 25.67
N SER A 44 29.28 -2.61 26.11
CA SER A 44 29.66 -1.40 26.84
C SER A 44 28.49 -0.84 27.62
N THR A 45 28.70 -0.44 28.86
CA THR A 45 27.67 0.19 29.70
C THR A 45 27.40 1.64 29.35
N THR A 46 28.26 2.27 28.54
CA THR A 46 28.21 3.70 28.24
C THR A 46 27.94 4.04 26.78
N VAL A 47 28.04 3.07 25.88
CA VAL A 47 27.90 3.28 24.43
C VAL A 47 26.56 2.76 23.94
N SER A 48 25.81 3.61 23.25
CA SER A 48 24.64 3.23 22.48
C SER A 48 24.70 3.84 21.09
N HIS A 49 24.11 3.16 20.12
CA HIS A 49 24.10 3.56 18.73
C HIS A 49 22.67 3.90 18.32
N GLN A 50 22.52 4.74 17.28
CA GLN A 50 21.24 5.13 16.75
C GLN A 50 21.22 5.04 15.22
N ILE A 51 20.09 4.60 14.66
CA ILE A 51 19.80 4.60 13.23
C ILE A 51 18.62 5.53 13.00
N PRO A 52 18.81 6.71 12.38
CA PRO A 52 17.69 7.54 11.97
C PRO A 52 16.96 6.87 10.80
N ILE A 53 15.65 6.76 10.91
CA ILE A 53 14.76 6.21 9.89
C ILE A 53 13.96 7.36 9.32
N SER A 54 13.92 7.47 8.00
CA SER A 54 13.10 8.45 7.28
C SER A 54 12.64 7.88 5.94
N GLY A 55 11.84 8.65 5.21
CA GLY A 55 11.39 8.24 3.88
C GLY A 55 10.03 7.54 3.87
N PHE A 56 9.35 7.45 5.00
CA PHE A 56 7.95 7.06 5.07
C PHE A 56 7.05 8.28 5.31
N ASN A 57 5.76 8.15 4.97
CA ASN A 57 4.71 9.09 5.31
C ASN A 57 3.52 8.30 5.87
N ALA A 58 3.42 8.28 7.19
CA ALA A 58 2.39 7.51 7.88
C ALA A 58 0.98 8.00 7.50
N VAL A 59 0.01 7.08 7.49
CA VAL A 59 -1.41 7.39 7.25
C VAL A 59 -1.86 8.61 8.07
N GLN A 60 -2.71 9.45 7.48
CA GLN A 60 -3.16 10.70 8.11
C GLN A 60 -4.15 10.44 9.23
N THR A 61 -4.92 9.37 9.13
CA THR A 61 -5.98 9.03 10.09
C THR A 61 -5.97 7.53 10.42
N GLY A 62 -6.59 7.17 11.53
CA GLY A 62 -6.71 5.79 11.96
C GLY A 62 -5.44 5.21 12.58
N GLN A 63 -5.39 3.89 12.69
CA GLN A 63 -4.28 3.17 13.30
C GLN A 63 -3.10 3.06 12.34
N VAL A 64 -1.93 3.48 12.78
CA VAL A 64 -0.65 3.28 12.08
C VAL A 64 -0.06 1.94 12.47
N ASN A 65 0.01 0.98 11.53
CA ASN A 65 0.68 -0.30 11.76
C ASN A 65 2.13 -0.22 11.30
N ILE A 66 3.00 -0.86 12.07
CA ILE A 66 4.44 -0.86 11.86
C ILE A 66 4.94 -2.29 11.87
N LYS A 67 5.74 -2.65 10.89
CA LYS A 67 6.45 -3.93 10.87
C LYS A 67 7.95 -3.67 10.77
N LEU A 68 8.73 -4.43 11.52
CA LEU A 68 10.19 -4.41 11.49
C LEU A 68 10.73 -5.74 11.00
N GLY A 69 11.68 -5.67 10.07
CA GLY A 69 12.56 -6.75 9.64
C GLY A 69 13.98 -6.44 10.05
N LEU A 70 14.73 -7.43 10.54
CA LEU A 70 16.10 -7.28 10.99
C LEU A 70 16.90 -8.53 10.69
N MET A 71 18.18 -8.36 10.29
CA MET A 71 19.16 -9.43 10.22
C MET A 71 20.42 -9.02 10.98
N ALA A 72 20.84 -9.87 11.90
CA ALA A 72 22.04 -9.66 12.66
C ALA A 72 22.82 -10.98 12.81
N GLY A 73 24.05 -10.86 13.24
CA GLY A 73 24.90 -12.00 13.47
C GLY A 73 25.71 -11.86 14.74
N GLU A 74 26.21 -12.97 15.22
CA GLU A 74 27.01 -13.14 16.43
C GLU A 74 26.21 -12.99 17.75
N GLY A 75 24.88 -12.79 17.70
CA GLY A 75 24.09 -12.75 18.92
C GLY A 75 24.09 -14.08 19.70
N ASP A 76 24.32 -13.99 20.98
CA ASP A 76 24.46 -15.15 21.87
C ASP A 76 23.17 -15.45 22.65
N ARG A 77 22.76 -16.72 22.62
CA ARG A 77 21.54 -17.15 23.32
C ARG A 77 21.56 -16.94 24.83
N SER A 78 22.72 -17.05 25.44
CA SER A 78 22.91 -17.05 26.90
C SER A 78 23.53 -15.77 27.45
N ILE A 79 24.00 -14.88 26.62
CA ILE A 79 24.56 -13.58 27.02
C ILE A 79 23.46 -12.54 26.94
N SER A 80 23.13 -11.93 28.06
CA SER A 80 22.13 -10.86 28.13
C SER A 80 22.77 -9.48 28.19
N GLY A 81 21.95 -8.43 28.03
CA GLY A 81 22.39 -7.04 28.13
C GLY A 81 22.32 -6.28 26.82
N ASP A 82 21.99 -6.95 25.73
CA ASP A 82 21.70 -6.30 24.45
C ASP A 82 20.23 -5.87 24.37
N TYR A 83 19.99 -4.83 23.60
CA TYR A 83 18.66 -4.26 23.44
C TYR A 83 18.46 -3.62 22.07
N PHE A 84 17.21 -3.56 21.65
CA PHE A 84 16.78 -2.84 20.47
C PHE A 84 15.53 -1.99 20.79
N ASN A 85 15.57 -0.71 20.51
CA ASN A 85 14.55 0.26 20.91
C ASN A 85 14.09 1.11 19.72
N ILE A 86 12.87 1.61 19.82
CA ILE A 86 12.32 2.64 18.90
C ILE A 86 11.92 3.88 19.72
N LEU A 87 12.15 5.05 19.16
CA LEU A 87 11.73 6.32 19.76
C LEU A 87 10.22 6.49 19.62
N ARG A 88 9.53 6.73 20.71
CA ARG A 88 8.10 7.04 20.71
C ARG A 88 7.87 8.51 20.38
N SER A 89 6.96 8.77 19.46
CA SER A 89 6.59 10.15 19.09
C SER A 89 5.78 10.87 20.17
N SER A 90 5.05 10.12 21.01
CA SER A 90 4.14 10.69 22.01
C SER A 90 4.84 11.40 23.16
N ASP A 91 6.03 10.96 23.53
CA ASP A 91 6.72 11.43 24.74
C ASP A 91 8.25 11.47 24.63
N ASN A 92 8.79 11.16 23.43
CA ASN A 92 10.21 11.08 23.15
C ASN A 92 10.98 10.08 24.06
N ASN A 93 10.29 9.09 24.61
CA ASN A 93 10.90 8.00 25.35
C ASN A 93 11.17 6.80 24.43
N TRP A 94 12.10 5.94 24.85
CA TRP A 94 12.44 4.72 24.14
C TRP A 94 11.48 3.57 24.51
N GLN A 95 10.88 2.96 23.49
CA GLN A 95 10.18 1.69 23.65
C GLN A 95 11.13 0.55 23.32
N THR A 96 11.37 -0.32 24.29
CA THR A 96 12.17 -1.53 24.06
C THR A 96 11.36 -2.54 23.24
N LEU A 97 11.99 -3.08 22.23
CA LEU A 97 11.40 -4.05 21.32
C LEU A 97 11.73 -5.48 21.74
N ASN A 98 10.80 -6.36 21.45
CA ASN A 98 10.96 -7.81 21.57
C ASN A 98 9.92 -8.53 20.71
N HIS A 99 10.10 -9.82 20.52
CA HIS A 99 9.15 -10.72 19.91
C HIS A 99 9.12 -12.06 20.65
N THR A 100 8.32 -13.01 20.19
CA THR A 100 8.10 -14.30 20.89
C THR A 100 9.37 -15.16 21.03
N GLY A 101 10.39 -14.91 20.23
CA GLY A 101 11.65 -15.68 20.23
C GLY A 101 12.76 -15.08 21.09
N ASN A 102 12.61 -13.86 21.59
CA ASN A 102 13.64 -13.14 22.34
C ASN A 102 13.09 -12.40 23.56
N ALA A 103 13.98 -11.85 24.37
CA ALA A 103 13.66 -11.01 25.52
C ALA A 103 14.08 -9.57 25.31
N THR A 104 13.57 -8.65 26.12
CA THR A 104 13.89 -7.21 26.06
C THR A 104 15.34 -6.87 26.41
N ASN A 105 16.05 -7.75 27.11
CA ASN A 105 17.45 -7.62 27.51
C ASN A 105 18.36 -8.68 26.86
N ASN A 106 17.86 -9.37 25.84
CA ASN A 106 18.60 -10.29 24.98
C ASN A 106 17.85 -10.40 23.66
N PHE A 107 17.89 -9.31 22.90
CA PHE A 107 17.18 -9.18 21.63
C PHE A 107 17.88 -10.00 20.54
N PHE A 108 19.21 -9.95 20.51
CA PHE A 108 20.07 -10.65 19.56
C PHE A 108 20.53 -11.99 20.17
N ASN A 109 19.64 -12.94 20.24
CA ASN A 109 19.83 -14.19 20.96
C ASN A 109 19.87 -15.44 20.07
N SER A 110 20.37 -15.29 18.84
CA SER A 110 20.47 -16.39 17.87
C SER A 110 19.11 -16.98 17.49
N SER A 111 18.06 -16.15 17.46
CA SER A 111 16.70 -16.57 17.12
C SER A 111 16.27 -16.13 15.73
N ILE A 112 15.39 -16.92 15.12
CA ILE A 112 14.74 -16.57 13.85
C ILE A 112 13.24 -16.51 14.04
N GLN A 113 12.68 -15.30 13.87
CA GLN A 113 11.25 -15.02 13.88
C GLN A 113 10.76 -14.63 12.49
N THR A 114 9.94 -15.46 11.88
CA THR A 114 9.52 -15.34 10.47
C THR A 114 8.20 -14.61 10.29
N GLY A 115 7.68 -13.94 11.32
CA GLY A 115 6.37 -13.27 11.25
C GLY A 115 5.18 -14.23 11.17
N GLY A 116 5.35 -15.47 11.64
CA GLY A 116 4.31 -16.50 11.65
C GLY A 116 4.43 -17.57 10.56
N ASN A 117 5.38 -17.43 9.63
CA ASN A 117 5.63 -18.45 8.62
C ASN A 117 6.42 -19.64 9.23
N THR A 118 6.10 -20.84 8.77
CA THR A 118 6.85 -22.04 9.16
C THR A 118 8.21 -22.06 8.48
N ARG A 119 9.21 -22.63 9.18
CA ARG A 119 10.55 -22.87 8.61
C ARG A 119 11.06 -24.25 8.96
N ASN A 120 11.99 -24.75 8.16
CA ASN A 120 12.65 -26.04 8.38
C ASN A 120 14.15 -25.90 8.07
N PRO A 121 15.05 -26.21 9.04
CA PRO A 121 14.78 -26.61 10.41
C PRO A 121 14.30 -25.44 11.28
N ASN A 122 13.46 -25.74 12.29
CA ASN A 122 13.02 -24.77 13.29
C ASN A 122 13.88 -24.90 14.55
N LEU A 123 15.09 -24.38 14.48
CA LEU A 123 16.07 -24.42 15.57
C LEU A 123 15.82 -23.30 16.59
N VAL A 124 16.01 -23.60 17.86
CA VAL A 124 15.92 -22.61 18.93
C VAL A 124 17.17 -21.73 18.99
N ASN A 125 18.34 -22.32 18.69
CA ASN A 125 19.62 -21.61 18.53
C ASN A 125 20.10 -21.76 17.08
N ASN A 126 20.35 -20.66 16.42
CA ASN A 126 20.74 -20.59 15.01
C ASN A 126 22.21 -20.21 14.82
N THR A 127 23.05 -20.53 15.81
CA THR A 127 24.51 -20.36 15.76
C THR A 127 24.95 -18.92 15.45
N GLY A 128 24.42 -17.96 16.22
CA GLY A 128 24.72 -16.54 16.08
C GLY A 128 23.94 -15.81 14.99
N LEU A 129 23.01 -16.46 14.29
CA LEU A 129 22.19 -15.79 13.29
C LEU A 129 20.84 -15.36 13.87
N ASP A 130 20.56 -14.09 13.81
CA ASP A 130 19.28 -13.48 14.16
C ASP A 130 18.56 -12.97 12.92
N ILE A 131 17.33 -13.41 12.72
CA ILE A 131 16.40 -12.87 11.71
C ILE A 131 15.09 -12.60 12.41
N SER A 132 14.66 -11.34 12.42
CA SER A 132 13.43 -10.95 13.08
C SER A 132 12.47 -10.30 12.08
N MET A 133 11.24 -10.76 12.04
CA MET A 133 10.14 -10.12 11.33
C MET A 133 8.92 -10.08 12.24
N PHE A 134 8.54 -8.92 12.74
CA PHE A 134 7.46 -8.76 13.71
C PHE A 134 6.78 -7.41 13.61
N ASN A 135 5.56 -7.31 14.14
CA ASN A 135 4.84 -6.06 14.25
C ASN A 135 5.29 -5.32 15.52
N ILE A 136 5.56 -4.04 15.40
CA ILE A 136 5.80 -3.16 16.55
C ILE A 136 4.42 -2.73 17.09
N PRO A 137 4.08 -3.02 18.35
CA PRO A 137 2.85 -2.51 18.95
C PRO A 137 2.83 -0.98 18.97
N ASN A 138 1.77 -0.39 18.43
CA ASN A 138 1.59 1.06 18.35
C ASN A 138 0.19 1.49 18.82
N PRO A 139 -0.23 1.13 20.04
CA PRO A 139 -1.57 1.47 20.53
C PRO A 139 -1.72 2.99 20.62
N GLY A 140 -2.84 3.52 20.06
CA GLY A 140 -3.11 4.94 20.03
C GLY A 140 -2.05 5.77 19.28
N ASN A 141 -1.30 5.15 18.38
CA ASN A 141 -0.25 5.79 17.58
C ASN A 141 0.85 6.49 18.42
N THR A 142 1.19 5.88 19.56
CA THR A 142 2.18 6.45 20.50
C THR A 142 3.63 6.31 20.04
N VAL A 143 3.92 5.32 19.19
CA VAL A 143 5.27 5.06 18.64
C VAL A 143 5.47 5.83 17.35
N ILE A 144 4.60 5.60 16.37
CA ILE A 144 4.54 6.37 15.14
C ILE A 144 3.16 7.03 15.07
N ALA A 145 3.15 8.35 15.07
CA ALA A 145 1.93 9.14 14.95
C ALA A 145 1.43 9.22 13.50
N ASN A 146 0.18 9.64 13.33
CA ASN A 146 -0.34 10.00 12.01
C ASN A 146 0.49 11.14 11.40
N ASN A 147 0.68 11.14 10.09
CA ASN A 147 1.48 12.11 9.32
C ASN A 147 2.98 12.14 9.68
N GLN A 148 3.46 11.21 10.49
CA GLN A 148 4.87 11.15 10.84
C GLN A 148 5.69 10.63 9.64
N THR A 149 6.90 11.20 9.46
CA THR A 149 7.79 10.91 8.30
C THR A 149 9.16 10.37 8.70
N SER A 150 9.45 10.33 10.00
CA SER A 150 10.75 9.86 10.51
C SER A 150 10.63 9.33 11.93
N THR A 151 11.58 8.47 12.32
CA THR A 151 11.78 8.00 13.70
C THR A 151 13.25 7.65 13.91
N THR A 152 13.60 7.10 15.06
CA THR A 152 14.96 6.65 15.35
C THR A 152 14.91 5.29 16.04
N LEU A 153 15.76 4.38 15.59
CA LEU A 153 16.05 3.13 16.29
C LEU A 153 17.28 3.32 17.16
N ARG A 154 17.33 2.68 18.31
CA ARG A 154 18.50 2.66 19.21
C ARG A 154 18.85 1.23 19.60
N TYR A 155 20.13 0.92 19.61
CA TYR A 155 20.65 -0.41 19.93
C TYR A 155 21.96 -0.30 20.68
N GLY A 156 22.31 -1.36 21.38
CA GLY A 156 23.52 -1.46 22.15
C GLY A 156 23.53 -2.74 22.99
N SER A 157 24.63 -2.98 23.68
CA SER A 157 24.80 -4.10 24.58
C SER A 157 25.66 -3.71 25.77
N THR A 158 25.44 -4.31 26.92
CA THR A 158 26.31 -4.17 28.10
C THR A 158 27.36 -5.28 28.19
N GLN A 159 27.17 -6.38 27.49
CA GLN A 159 28.05 -7.58 27.57
C GLN A 159 28.28 -8.21 26.18
N ASP A 160 27.18 -8.50 25.46
CA ASP A 160 27.21 -9.23 24.21
C ASP A 160 27.83 -8.42 23.06
N THR A 161 28.39 -9.12 22.09
CA THR A 161 28.89 -8.55 20.83
C THR A 161 28.01 -9.07 19.71
N TYR A 162 27.58 -8.18 18.80
CA TYR A 162 26.80 -8.55 17.63
C TYR A 162 27.00 -7.56 16.49
N VAL A 163 26.52 -7.93 15.31
CA VAL A 163 26.56 -7.06 14.13
C VAL A 163 25.21 -7.08 13.42
N ILE A 164 24.66 -5.89 13.16
CA ILE A 164 23.44 -5.75 12.37
C ILE A 164 23.86 -5.55 10.90
N PHE A 165 23.36 -6.41 10.02
CA PHE A 165 23.65 -6.34 8.59
C PHE A 165 22.55 -5.60 7.84
N MET A 166 21.30 -5.68 8.32
CA MET A 166 20.16 -5.14 7.63
C MET A 166 19.05 -4.80 8.62
N ALA A 167 18.35 -3.71 8.35
CA ALA A 167 17.07 -3.36 8.95
C ALA A 167 16.09 -2.93 7.86
N ALA A 168 14.83 -3.37 7.98
CA ALA A 168 13.75 -2.94 7.11
C ALA A 168 12.55 -2.53 7.96
N MET A 169 12.01 -1.35 7.74
CA MET A 169 10.81 -0.88 8.43
C MET A 169 9.70 -0.62 7.41
N ALA A 170 8.53 -1.17 7.69
CA ALA A 170 7.33 -0.94 6.90
C ALA A 170 6.29 -0.19 7.76
N VAL A 171 5.79 0.92 7.27
CA VAL A 171 4.78 1.76 7.93
C VAL A 171 3.57 1.89 7.03
N ASP A 172 2.37 1.76 7.56
CA ASP A 172 1.14 2.00 6.78
C ASP A 172 1.19 3.40 6.17
N ALA A 173 1.16 3.47 4.83
CA ALA A 173 1.41 4.68 4.07
C ALA A 173 0.13 5.43 3.72
N TYR A 174 0.24 6.75 3.59
CA TYR A 174 -0.82 7.61 3.07
C TYR A 174 -0.89 7.49 1.55
N ILE A 175 -1.82 6.70 1.06
CA ILE A 175 -2.09 6.60 -0.38
C ILE A 175 -3.61 6.55 -0.59
N PRO A 176 -4.24 7.59 -1.12
CA PRO A 176 -5.58 7.52 -1.67
C PRO A 176 -5.48 6.91 -3.07
N ASP A 177 -6.19 5.82 -3.31
CA ASP A 177 -6.13 5.06 -4.55
C ASP A 177 -7.56 4.65 -4.99
N PRO A 178 -8.32 5.60 -5.59
CA PRO A 178 -9.62 5.27 -6.14
C PRO A 178 -9.47 4.50 -7.45
N GLU A 179 -10.20 3.41 -7.59
CA GLU A 179 -10.28 2.65 -8.82
C GLU A 179 -11.72 2.55 -9.33
N GLY A 180 -11.86 2.60 -10.64
CA GLY A 180 -13.12 2.38 -11.33
C GLY A 180 -13.01 1.24 -12.34
N VAL A 181 -13.69 0.14 -12.08
CA VAL A 181 -13.73 -1.03 -12.97
C VAL A 181 -14.95 -0.98 -13.84
N MET A 182 -14.76 -0.69 -15.14
CA MET A 182 -15.84 -0.63 -16.11
C MET A 182 -16.04 -1.98 -16.79
N SER A 183 -17.30 -2.35 -16.99
CA SER A 183 -17.70 -3.54 -17.73
C SER A 183 -18.89 -3.27 -18.64
N LEU A 184 -18.89 -3.93 -19.81
CA LEU A 184 -20.04 -3.99 -20.71
C LEU A 184 -21.06 -4.96 -20.11
N VAL A 185 -22.31 -4.56 -20.01
CA VAL A 185 -23.38 -5.38 -19.42
C VAL A 185 -24.30 -5.92 -20.50
N THR A 186 -24.94 -5.03 -21.28
CA THR A 186 -25.87 -5.43 -22.34
C THR A 186 -25.71 -4.58 -23.60
N ILE A 187 -26.13 -5.15 -24.76
CA ILE A 187 -26.41 -4.44 -26.00
C ILE A 187 -27.86 -4.70 -26.37
N ASN A 188 -28.67 -3.63 -26.50
CA ASN A 188 -30.13 -3.72 -26.67
C ASN A 188 -30.81 -4.64 -25.66
N GLY A 189 -30.34 -4.64 -24.40
CA GLY A 189 -30.88 -5.44 -23.31
C GLY A 189 -30.46 -6.93 -23.31
N LEU A 190 -29.65 -7.38 -24.28
CA LEU A 190 -29.11 -8.72 -24.32
C LEU A 190 -27.70 -8.75 -23.72
N PRO A 191 -27.34 -9.75 -22.90
CA PRO A 191 -25.99 -9.87 -22.34
C PRO A 191 -24.93 -9.81 -23.41
N ALA A 192 -23.88 -9.05 -23.16
CA ALA A 192 -22.80 -8.81 -24.12
C ALA A 192 -21.42 -8.94 -23.47
N THR A 193 -20.41 -9.20 -24.29
CA THR A 193 -19.01 -9.28 -23.88
C THR A 193 -18.18 -8.26 -24.64
N SER A 194 -16.94 -8.04 -24.23
CA SER A 194 -16.01 -7.10 -24.91
C SER A 194 -15.75 -7.43 -26.38
N THR A 195 -16.10 -8.62 -26.85
CA THR A 195 -15.96 -9.05 -28.24
C THR A 195 -17.26 -8.91 -29.05
N THR A 196 -18.37 -8.51 -28.41
CA THR A 196 -19.66 -8.33 -29.10
C THR A 196 -19.63 -7.04 -29.92
N THR A 197 -19.93 -7.13 -31.21
CA THR A 197 -20.01 -5.96 -32.10
C THR A 197 -21.31 -5.21 -31.93
N VAL A 198 -21.24 -3.89 -32.10
CA VAL A 198 -22.37 -2.96 -31.98
C VAL A 198 -22.64 -2.33 -33.34
N THR A 199 -23.91 -2.17 -33.68
CA THR A 199 -24.36 -1.48 -34.89
C THR A 199 -24.95 -0.11 -34.55
N PRO A 200 -25.02 0.82 -35.53
CA PRO A 200 -25.65 2.14 -35.36
C PRO A 200 -27.06 2.03 -34.78
N GLY A 201 -27.40 2.93 -33.85
CA GLY A 201 -28.71 2.98 -33.21
C GLY A 201 -28.91 2.06 -32.05
N GLN A 202 -27.98 1.14 -31.78
CA GLN A 202 -28.08 0.24 -30.62
C GLN A 202 -27.75 0.94 -29.31
N GLU A 203 -28.41 0.50 -28.23
CA GLU A 203 -28.11 0.92 -26.87
C GLU A 203 -27.12 -0.03 -26.23
N ILE A 204 -26.15 0.54 -25.54
CA ILE A 204 -25.13 -0.18 -24.76
C ILE A 204 -25.29 0.19 -23.30
N GLU A 205 -25.38 -0.80 -22.43
CA GLU A 205 -25.37 -0.63 -20.99
C GLU A 205 -23.97 -0.97 -20.42
N TYR A 206 -23.44 -0.04 -19.65
CA TYR A 206 -22.19 -0.22 -18.89
C TYR A 206 -22.46 -0.22 -17.40
N SER A 207 -21.61 -0.93 -16.67
CA SER A 207 -21.48 -0.87 -15.22
C SER A 207 -20.07 -0.41 -14.85
N ILE A 208 -19.96 0.52 -13.91
CA ILE A 208 -18.71 0.94 -13.29
C ILE A 208 -18.78 0.62 -11.81
N LYS A 209 -17.91 -0.24 -11.35
CA LYS A 209 -17.70 -0.53 -9.92
C LYS A 209 -16.60 0.37 -9.38
N ILE A 210 -16.84 0.91 -8.19
CA ILE A 210 -15.95 1.87 -7.53
C ILE A 210 -15.32 1.20 -6.33
N LEU A 211 -14.00 1.30 -6.24
CA LEU A 211 -13.20 0.80 -5.15
C LEU A 211 -12.33 1.94 -4.59
N ASN A 212 -11.88 1.78 -3.35
CA ASN A 212 -10.79 2.56 -2.79
C ASN A 212 -9.73 1.56 -2.32
N GLU A 213 -8.70 1.37 -3.09
CA GLU A 213 -7.60 0.45 -2.80
C GLU A 213 -6.54 1.08 -1.90
N GLY A 214 -6.69 2.38 -1.64
CA GLY A 214 -5.82 3.16 -0.79
C GLY A 214 -6.00 2.94 0.71
N THR A 215 -5.29 3.72 1.48
CA THR A 215 -5.28 3.69 2.95
C THR A 215 -6.06 4.83 3.59
N GLU A 216 -6.57 5.77 2.76
CA GLU A 216 -7.26 6.97 3.21
C GLU A 216 -8.61 7.15 2.53
N SER A 217 -9.54 7.80 3.23
CA SER A 217 -10.80 8.23 2.65
C SER A 217 -10.57 9.31 1.59
N ILE A 218 -11.35 9.27 0.52
CA ILE A 218 -11.28 10.24 -0.57
C ILE A 218 -12.43 11.22 -0.42
N ASN A 219 -12.12 12.45 -0.06
CA ASN A 219 -13.10 13.50 0.05
C ASN A 219 -13.41 14.11 -1.32
N ASN A 220 -14.66 14.54 -1.53
CA ASN A 220 -15.14 15.09 -2.80
C ASN A 220 -14.88 14.15 -3.98
N ALA A 221 -15.12 12.84 -3.76
CA ALA A 221 -14.99 11.84 -4.79
C ALA A 221 -16.03 12.09 -5.90
N GLN A 222 -15.56 12.12 -7.14
CA GLN A 222 -16.40 12.35 -8.30
C GLN A 222 -15.99 11.42 -9.44
N ILE A 223 -16.96 10.80 -10.08
CA ILE A 223 -16.77 10.04 -11.31
C ILE A 223 -17.23 10.87 -12.48
N LYS A 224 -16.39 10.99 -13.49
CA LYS A 224 -16.72 11.66 -14.76
C LYS A 224 -16.54 10.68 -15.90
N ILE A 225 -17.59 10.53 -16.69
CA ILE A 225 -17.63 9.67 -17.87
C ILE A 225 -17.93 10.55 -19.06
N GLN A 226 -16.88 10.91 -19.79
CA GLN A 226 -17.00 11.71 -21.00
C GLN A 226 -17.44 10.83 -22.16
N LEU A 227 -18.51 11.21 -22.85
CA LEU A 227 -19.04 10.45 -23.98
C LEU A 227 -18.31 10.78 -25.26
N PRO A 228 -18.03 9.77 -26.13
CA PRO A 228 -17.42 9.97 -27.43
C PRO A 228 -18.44 10.59 -28.42
N TYR A 229 -17.96 11.21 -29.48
CA TYR A 229 -18.81 11.75 -30.57
C TYR A 229 -19.73 10.71 -31.22
N THR A 230 -19.36 9.44 -31.14
CA THR A 230 -20.09 8.33 -31.74
C THR A 230 -21.25 7.83 -30.89
N ALA A 231 -21.50 8.43 -29.72
CA ALA A 231 -22.56 8.01 -28.83
C ALA A 231 -23.25 9.20 -28.13
N THR A 232 -24.49 9.00 -27.74
CA THR A 232 -25.28 9.92 -26.93
C THR A 232 -25.72 9.26 -25.64
N PHE A 233 -25.91 10.05 -24.58
CA PHE A 233 -26.42 9.57 -23.30
C PHE A 233 -27.93 9.22 -23.43
N VAL A 234 -28.33 8.07 -22.89
CA VAL A 234 -29.74 7.71 -22.76
C VAL A 234 -30.23 8.28 -21.43
N ASN A 235 -30.92 9.41 -21.52
CA ASN A 235 -31.36 10.14 -20.34
C ASN A 235 -32.29 9.30 -19.44
N GLY A 236 -32.07 9.34 -18.13
CA GLY A 236 -32.82 8.56 -17.15
C GLY A 236 -32.36 7.08 -17.00
N SER A 237 -31.32 6.67 -17.76
CA SER A 237 -30.79 5.31 -17.67
C SER A 237 -29.77 5.11 -16.52
N GLN A 238 -29.31 6.22 -15.94
CA GLN A 238 -28.32 6.16 -14.87
C GLN A 238 -28.94 5.62 -13.55
N ASN A 239 -28.24 4.70 -12.94
CA ASN A 239 -28.60 4.13 -11.63
C ASN A 239 -27.32 3.89 -10.81
N GLY A 240 -27.18 4.60 -9.70
CA GLY A 240 -26.07 4.48 -8.78
C GLY A 240 -26.50 3.81 -7.49
N VAL A 241 -25.71 2.83 -7.05
CA VAL A 241 -25.89 2.12 -5.79
C VAL A 241 -24.66 2.33 -4.93
N ILE A 242 -24.84 2.72 -3.67
CA ILE A 242 -23.79 2.84 -2.66
C ILE A 242 -23.85 1.62 -1.73
N ASN A 243 -22.69 0.99 -1.48
CA ASN A 243 -22.58 -0.25 -0.71
C ASN A 243 -21.92 -0.04 0.67
N PHE A 244 -21.91 1.18 1.19
CA PHE A 244 -21.38 1.49 2.53
C PHE A 244 -22.32 2.41 3.31
N SER A 245 -22.08 2.52 4.62
CA SER A 245 -22.87 3.36 5.53
C SER A 245 -21.91 4.23 6.38
N PRO A 246 -22.29 5.48 6.72
CA PRO A 246 -23.47 6.19 6.26
C PRO A 246 -23.44 6.52 4.77
N LEU A 247 -24.60 6.78 4.17
CA LEU A 247 -24.67 7.23 2.78
C LEU A 247 -23.90 8.55 2.62
N PRO A 248 -23.10 8.69 1.55
CA PRO A 248 -22.32 9.91 1.33
C PRO A 248 -23.19 11.11 0.97
N THR A 249 -22.69 12.29 1.28
CA THR A 249 -23.30 13.56 0.90
C THR A 249 -22.21 14.45 0.29
N PRO A 250 -22.35 14.90 -0.98
CA PRO A 250 -23.42 14.59 -1.91
C PRO A 250 -23.42 13.13 -2.39
N ASN A 251 -24.57 12.68 -2.94
CA ASN A 251 -24.71 11.46 -3.72
C ASN A 251 -25.66 11.80 -4.87
N ASN A 252 -25.13 12.41 -5.93
CA ASN A 252 -25.90 12.97 -7.01
C ASN A 252 -25.33 12.57 -8.37
N ILE A 253 -26.21 12.05 -9.27
CA ILE A 253 -25.86 11.66 -10.61
C ILE A 253 -26.57 12.58 -11.61
N TYR A 254 -25.80 13.23 -12.47
CA TYR A 254 -26.33 14.13 -13.48
C TYR A 254 -25.51 14.10 -14.76
N PHE A 255 -26.14 14.49 -15.86
CA PHE A 255 -25.52 14.61 -17.17
C PHE A 255 -25.30 16.08 -17.51
N ASN A 256 -24.07 16.44 -17.86
CA ASN A 256 -23.72 17.78 -18.36
C ASN A 256 -23.49 17.72 -19.88
N PRO A 257 -24.42 18.21 -20.70
CA PRO A 257 -24.31 18.15 -22.17
C PRO A 257 -23.22 19.09 -22.73
N ASN A 258 -22.75 20.06 -21.95
CA ASN A 258 -21.78 21.06 -22.39
C ASN A 258 -20.33 20.72 -22.00
N ASP A 259 -20.09 19.59 -21.38
CA ASP A 259 -18.76 19.12 -20.94
C ASP A 259 -18.33 17.94 -21.83
N GLY A 260 -17.31 18.16 -22.66
CA GLY A 260 -16.79 17.14 -23.58
C GLY A 260 -17.55 17.03 -24.93
N PRO A 261 -17.15 16.05 -25.77
CA PRO A 261 -17.61 15.94 -27.15
C PRO A 261 -19.11 15.68 -27.34
N SER A 262 -19.67 14.83 -26.49
CA SER A 262 -21.11 14.46 -26.48
C SER A 262 -21.69 14.53 -25.07
N GLY A 263 -21.10 15.38 -24.22
CA GLY A 263 -21.48 15.52 -22.81
C GLY A 263 -20.72 14.57 -21.87
N THR A 264 -20.88 14.82 -20.59
CA THR A 264 -20.25 14.04 -19.51
C THR A 264 -21.30 13.61 -18.49
N LEU A 265 -21.35 12.33 -18.18
CA LEU A 265 -22.10 11.80 -17.03
C LEU A 265 -21.23 11.95 -15.78
N ILE A 266 -21.79 12.55 -14.73
CA ILE A 266 -21.09 12.89 -13.51
C ILE A 266 -21.81 12.25 -12.32
N TRP A 267 -21.07 11.60 -11.44
CA TRP A 267 -21.55 11.13 -10.16
C TRP A 267 -20.72 11.73 -9.03
N ASP A 268 -21.31 12.63 -8.27
CA ASP A 268 -20.72 13.19 -7.06
C ASP A 268 -21.02 12.25 -5.89
N ILE A 269 -19.99 11.70 -5.25
CA ILE A 269 -20.12 10.67 -4.21
C ILE A 269 -19.82 11.24 -2.81
N GLY A 270 -19.27 12.46 -2.73
CA GLY A 270 -18.83 13.03 -1.45
C GLY A 270 -17.59 12.33 -0.91
N THR A 271 -17.70 11.68 0.25
CA THR A 271 -16.55 10.96 0.82
C THR A 271 -16.65 9.46 0.53
N LEU A 272 -15.63 8.94 -0.14
CA LEU A 272 -15.46 7.51 -0.38
C LEU A 272 -14.56 6.94 0.74
N PRO A 273 -15.08 6.05 1.61
CA PRO A 273 -14.34 5.55 2.76
C PRO A 273 -13.25 4.54 2.37
N VAL A 274 -12.36 4.24 3.33
CA VAL A 274 -11.44 3.10 3.23
C VAL A 274 -12.23 1.84 3.59
N PRO A 275 -12.30 0.84 2.71
CA PRO A 275 -12.95 -0.42 3.02
C PRO A 275 -12.07 -1.33 3.91
N ALA A 276 -12.67 -2.34 4.52
CA ALA A 276 -11.91 -3.34 5.30
C ALA A 276 -10.93 -4.15 4.43
N THR A 277 -11.29 -4.35 3.16
CA THR A 277 -10.42 -4.98 2.16
C THR A 277 -10.38 -4.14 0.89
N PRO A 278 -9.21 -3.97 0.23
CA PRO A 278 -9.07 -3.15 -0.97
C PRO A 278 -10.02 -3.52 -2.12
N THR A 279 -10.37 -4.79 -2.23
CA THR A 279 -11.25 -5.31 -3.29
C THR A 279 -12.75 -5.12 -3.02
N THR A 280 -13.12 -4.42 -1.95
CA THR A 280 -14.53 -4.16 -1.62
C THR A 280 -15.13 -3.13 -2.59
N VAL A 281 -16.21 -3.51 -3.28
CA VAL A 281 -16.96 -2.59 -4.14
C VAL A 281 -17.77 -1.63 -3.27
N LEU A 282 -17.39 -0.36 -3.27
CA LEU A 282 -18.03 0.71 -2.50
C LEU A 282 -19.26 1.29 -3.19
N GLY A 283 -19.33 1.21 -4.49
CA GLY A 283 -20.48 1.64 -5.27
C GLY A 283 -20.50 1.06 -6.67
N GLU A 284 -21.64 1.11 -7.32
CA GLU A 284 -21.82 0.70 -8.71
C GLU A 284 -22.70 1.72 -9.44
N LEU A 285 -22.23 2.22 -10.58
CA LEU A 285 -22.99 3.07 -11.49
C LEU A 285 -23.30 2.29 -12.77
N LYS A 286 -24.58 2.14 -13.09
CA LYS A 286 -25.06 1.64 -14.39
C LYS A 286 -25.62 2.79 -15.20
N TYR A 287 -25.36 2.78 -16.50
CA TYR A 287 -25.87 3.77 -17.42
C TYR A 287 -25.90 3.23 -18.85
N LYS A 288 -26.69 3.88 -19.71
CA LYS A 288 -26.78 3.52 -21.13
C LYS A 288 -26.34 4.66 -22.03
N ILE A 289 -25.72 4.27 -23.11
CA ILE A 289 -25.44 5.15 -24.25
C ILE A 289 -26.07 4.56 -25.51
N LYS A 290 -26.44 5.41 -26.45
CA LYS A 290 -26.92 5.00 -27.78
C LYS A 290 -25.87 5.36 -28.82
N ILE A 291 -25.50 4.40 -29.66
CA ILE A 291 -24.58 4.62 -30.76
C ILE A 291 -25.26 5.49 -31.82
N THR A 292 -24.53 6.48 -32.36
CA THR A 292 -25.05 7.37 -33.37
C THR A 292 -25.49 6.60 -34.63
N GLU A 293 -26.56 7.07 -35.24
CA GLU A 293 -27.02 6.60 -36.56
C GLU A 293 -26.38 7.39 -37.71
N ASP A 294 -25.65 8.45 -37.39
CA ASP A 294 -24.96 9.27 -38.38
C ASP A 294 -23.73 8.56 -38.96
N CYS A 295 -23.90 8.00 -40.15
CA CYS A 295 -22.84 7.32 -40.87
C CYS A 295 -21.64 8.23 -41.22
N PHE A 296 -21.80 9.56 -41.25
CA PHE A 296 -20.70 10.46 -41.47
C PHE A 296 -19.76 10.54 -40.30
N LEU A 297 -20.30 10.60 -39.08
CA LEU A 297 -19.52 10.55 -37.85
C LEU A 297 -18.79 9.22 -37.69
N LEU A 298 -19.44 8.11 -38.05
CA LEU A 298 -18.85 6.75 -37.95
C LEU A 298 -17.74 6.48 -38.96
N LYS A 299 -17.75 7.20 -40.11
CA LYS A 299 -16.76 7.05 -41.19
C LYS A 299 -15.61 8.05 -41.13
N ASN A 300 -15.64 9.00 -40.19
CA ASN A 300 -14.59 9.99 -40.07
C ASN A 300 -13.28 9.33 -39.63
N PRO A 301 -12.21 9.32 -40.43
CA PRO A 301 -10.93 8.68 -40.08
C PRO A 301 -10.24 9.33 -38.90
N ASN A 302 -10.59 10.54 -38.49
CA ASN A 302 -10.12 11.21 -37.29
C ASN A 302 -10.96 10.87 -36.05
N CYS A 303 -12.12 10.25 -36.22
CA CYS A 303 -12.90 9.63 -35.17
C CYS A 303 -12.59 8.14 -35.21
N VAL A 304 -11.83 7.64 -34.26
CA VAL A 304 -11.59 6.19 -34.15
C VAL A 304 -12.95 5.49 -34.24
N PRO A 305 -13.19 4.59 -35.21
CA PRO A 305 -14.52 3.99 -35.44
C PRO A 305 -14.87 2.91 -34.40
N SER A 306 -14.32 3.01 -33.22
CA SER A 306 -14.63 2.22 -32.05
C SER A 306 -15.34 3.12 -31.04
N ALA A 307 -16.47 2.67 -30.48
CA ALA A 307 -17.05 3.25 -29.29
C ALA A 307 -16.15 2.91 -28.08
N SER A 308 -14.89 3.26 -28.19
CA SER A 308 -13.95 3.14 -27.08
C SER A 308 -14.23 4.29 -26.14
N LEU A 309 -14.72 4.00 -24.95
CA LEU A 309 -14.80 4.95 -23.85
C LEU A 309 -13.37 5.20 -23.36
N PHE A 310 -12.74 6.24 -23.91
CA PHE A 310 -11.48 6.75 -23.36
C PHE A 310 -11.77 7.66 -22.18
N GLY A 311 -11.30 7.25 -21.02
CA GLY A 311 -11.18 8.10 -19.86
C GLY A 311 -12.27 7.91 -18.81
N LEU A 312 -12.13 6.89 -17.99
CA LEU A 312 -12.62 6.95 -16.64
C LEU A 312 -11.66 7.87 -15.87
N TYR A 313 -12.04 9.12 -15.67
CA TYR A 313 -11.28 10.00 -14.79
C TYR A 313 -11.94 9.98 -13.40
N VAL A 314 -11.34 9.28 -12.47
CA VAL A 314 -11.61 9.49 -11.06
C VAL A 314 -10.77 10.69 -10.64
N PHE A 315 -11.38 11.88 -10.60
CA PHE A 315 -10.65 13.08 -10.24
C PHE A 315 -10.41 13.17 -8.75
N LYS A 316 -9.15 13.26 -8.43
CA LYS A 316 -8.64 13.74 -7.17
C LYS A 316 -8.34 15.24 -7.31
N LEU A 317 -8.95 16.07 -6.48
CA LEU A 317 -8.58 17.47 -6.36
C LEU A 317 -7.14 17.59 -5.86
N ASN A 318 -6.26 18.13 -6.74
CA ASN A 318 -4.98 18.75 -6.42
C ASN A 318 -3.96 17.99 -5.56
N TRP A 319 -3.43 16.85 -6.06
CA TRP A 319 -2.11 16.40 -5.61
C TRP A 319 -1.34 15.82 -6.79
N THR A 320 -0.27 16.51 -7.17
CA THR A 320 0.71 15.97 -8.14
C THR A 320 1.59 14.99 -7.37
N PHE A 321 1.40 13.69 -7.56
CA PHE A 321 2.35 12.69 -7.07
C PHE A 321 3.42 12.45 -8.12
N ALA A 322 4.65 12.83 -7.79
CA ALA A 322 5.80 12.29 -8.47
C ALA A 322 5.94 10.81 -8.06
N LYS A 323 5.76 9.90 -9.00
CA LYS A 323 6.13 8.50 -8.87
C LYS A 323 7.65 8.47 -8.63
N ARG A 324 8.09 8.33 -7.39
CA ARG A 324 9.50 8.07 -7.10
C ARG A 324 9.79 6.62 -7.44
N VAL A 325 10.33 6.40 -8.61
CA VAL A 325 11.05 5.18 -8.94
C VAL A 325 12.41 5.32 -8.28
N PHE A 326 12.71 4.49 -7.32
CA PHE A 326 14.06 4.39 -6.77
C PHE A 326 14.96 3.70 -7.81
N SER A 327 15.96 4.41 -8.27
CA SER A 327 17.13 3.86 -8.99
C SER A 327 18.20 3.50 -7.97
#